data_abd63b63eb086d9ce3c10542e2ad17b2
#
_entry.id   abd63b63eb086d9ce3c10542e2ad17b2
#
_cell.length_a   1.000
_cell.length_b   1.000
_cell.length_c   1.000
_cell.angle_alpha   90.00
_cell.angle_beta   90.00
_cell.angle_gamma   90.00
#
_symmetry.space_group_name_H-M   'P 1'
#
loop_
_entity.id
_entity.type
_entity.pdbx_description
1 polymer ?
#
loop_
_entity_poly.entity_id
_entity_poly.type
_entity_poly.pdbx_seq_one_letter_code
_entity_poly.pdbx_strand_id
1 'polypeptide(L)'
;MALRKRRSVPDASDNPKHVPARASLPAPRPSGSTKFMTRVVMSFAMIGGFVAILYGGHMYAWGLVVVLQTLLFRELVNVRYRAAAEKNIPWFRSVQWMWFVVALFYNYGDSFGAFIESSKIRFVPPAIVHYLRYHTWVSFTMYALLFVMSVLSLKKGYYKYQMGQYTWTIVTLGLIVFQMKYVLTNIFNGLFWFLFPVSVVICNDCFAFFCGKLFGRKFIKTPFLRLSPNKTWEGFIGALLCTIVYAFFFSAFISRFSWLTCPVESFEFKLIPDPLTCTPHDVFLPHSYDVPVFIARVINRSQIQLLPIQLHSFWFAIFASIISPFGGFYASAIKRTYHLKDFDSVIPGHGGVMDRMDCQLITNCFTTVYFNTFIRSRIPSVATILNLVVKLTLEEKQDVLQAIQEMLQS
;
A
#
# COMPACT_ATOMS: atom_id res chain seq x y z
N MET A 1 -6.29 66.18 -14.94
CA MET A 1 -5.58 64.97 -14.50
C MET A 1 -6.43 64.33 -13.42
N ALA A 2 -7.36 63.42 -13.79
CA ALA A 2 -8.38 62.91 -12.93
C ALA A 2 -8.02 61.51 -12.44
N LEU A 3 -7.78 61.39 -11.13
CA LEU A 3 -7.50 60.14 -10.43
C LEU A 3 -8.72 59.22 -10.42
N ARG A 4 -8.64 58.13 -11.16
CA ARG A 4 -9.64 57.07 -11.25
C ARG A 4 -9.66 56.29 -9.94
N LYS A 5 -10.64 56.50 -9.06
CA LYS A 5 -10.90 55.72 -7.86
C LYS A 5 -11.07 54.26 -8.19
N ARG A 6 -10.13 53.41 -7.75
CA ARG A 6 -10.28 51.94 -7.78
C ARG A 6 -11.46 51.56 -6.87
N ARG A 7 -12.50 50.99 -7.45
CA ARG A 7 -13.56 50.31 -6.71
C ARG A 7 -12.92 49.07 -6.04
N SER A 8 -12.93 49.07 -4.71
CA SER A 8 -12.61 47.89 -3.92
C SER A 8 -13.64 46.78 -4.24
N VAL A 9 -13.13 45.64 -4.71
CA VAL A 9 -13.89 44.43 -4.84
C VAL A 9 -14.22 43.96 -3.40
N PRO A 10 -15.46 43.59 -3.07
CA PRO A 10 -15.78 43.09 -1.75
C PRO A 10 -15.05 41.73 -1.56
N ASP A 11 -14.33 41.65 -0.46
CA ASP A 11 -13.68 40.43 0.02
C ASP A 11 -14.78 39.39 0.32
N ALA A 12 -14.92 38.40 -0.52
CA ALA A 12 -15.86 37.30 -0.34
C ALA A 12 -15.34 36.33 0.73
N SER A 13 -15.23 36.82 1.95
CA SER A 13 -15.14 35.98 3.16
C SER A 13 -16.57 35.59 3.62
N ASP A 14 -17.41 35.18 2.67
CA ASP A 14 -18.65 34.50 3.02
C ASP A 14 -18.37 33.05 3.37
N ASN A 15 -18.26 32.85 4.66
CA ASN A 15 -18.34 31.54 5.31
C ASN A 15 -19.71 30.93 4.94
N PRO A 16 -19.80 29.94 4.03
CA PRO A 16 -21.08 29.39 3.67
C PRO A 16 -21.62 28.64 4.87
N LYS A 17 -22.66 29.22 5.50
CA LYS A 17 -23.49 28.57 6.50
C LYS A 17 -23.75 27.14 6.05
N HIS A 18 -23.36 26.19 6.86
CA HIS A 18 -23.71 24.77 6.74
C HIS A 18 -25.20 24.66 6.45
N VAL A 19 -25.57 24.30 5.23
CA VAL A 19 -26.90 23.77 4.94
C VAL A 19 -26.92 22.39 5.58
N PRO A 20 -27.70 22.16 6.64
CA PRO A 20 -27.77 20.84 7.23
C PRO A 20 -28.33 19.89 6.18
N ALA A 21 -27.56 18.86 5.84
CA ALA A 21 -28.09 17.70 5.11
C ALA A 21 -29.35 17.24 5.85
N ARG A 22 -30.43 17.07 5.11
CA ARG A 22 -31.76 16.62 5.52
C ARG A 22 -31.65 15.67 6.71
N ALA A 23 -32.09 16.12 7.86
CA ALA A 23 -32.11 15.33 9.09
C ALA A 23 -33.04 14.12 8.90
N SER A 24 -32.46 13.00 8.48
CA SER A 24 -33.05 11.71 8.74
C SER A 24 -33.10 11.54 10.26
N LEU A 25 -34.28 11.20 10.78
CA LEU A 25 -34.48 10.90 12.20
C LEU A 25 -33.29 10.08 12.73
N PRO A 26 -32.65 10.50 13.84
CA PRO A 26 -31.50 9.78 14.34
C PRO A 26 -31.93 8.36 14.68
N ALA A 27 -31.39 7.39 13.97
CA ALA A 27 -31.51 5.99 14.34
C ALA A 27 -31.12 5.81 15.81
N PRO A 28 -31.80 4.99 16.58
CA PRO A 28 -31.52 4.80 18.01
C PRO A 28 -30.03 4.50 18.18
N ARG A 29 -29.35 5.31 18.99
CA ARG A 29 -27.90 5.13 19.23
C ARG A 29 -27.67 3.77 19.84
N PRO A 30 -26.97 2.84 19.17
CA PRO A 30 -26.70 1.53 19.71
C PRO A 30 -26.00 1.65 21.06
N SER A 31 -26.34 0.77 22.02
CA SER A 31 -25.74 0.74 23.36
C SER A 31 -24.22 0.60 23.29
N GLY A 32 -23.49 1.00 24.33
CA GLY A 32 -22.03 0.90 24.38
C GLY A 32 -21.55 -0.54 24.17
N SER A 33 -22.29 -1.52 24.70
CA SER A 33 -22.04 -2.96 24.55
C SER A 33 -22.18 -3.42 23.09
N THR A 34 -23.24 -3.01 22.41
CA THR A 34 -23.46 -3.36 20.99
C THR A 34 -22.35 -2.81 20.08
N LYS A 35 -21.87 -1.59 20.35
CA LYS A 35 -20.73 -1.00 19.60
C LYS A 35 -19.44 -1.77 19.82
N PHE A 36 -19.18 -2.22 21.04
CA PHE A 36 -18.00 -3.02 21.36
C PHE A 36 -18.05 -4.38 20.65
N MET A 37 -19.16 -5.09 20.76
CA MET A 37 -19.34 -6.38 20.08
C MET A 37 -19.19 -6.26 18.56
N THR A 38 -19.79 -5.24 17.94
CA THR A 38 -19.63 -5.01 16.50
C THR A 38 -18.16 -4.83 16.11
N ARG A 39 -17.39 -4.07 16.91
CA ARG A 39 -15.93 -3.91 16.65
C ARG A 39 -15.18 -5.21 16.76
N VAL A 40 -15.42 -5.99 17.80
CA VAL A 40 -14.75 -7.28 18.00
C VAL A 40 -15.06 -8.25 16.86
N VAL A 41 -16.34 -8.42 16.52
CA VAL A 41 -16.76 -9.30 15.43
C VAL A 41 -16.15 -8.87 14.09
N MET A 42 -16.20 -7.58 13.78
CA MET A 42 -15.61 -7.05 12.53
C MET A 42 -14.08 -7.19 12.49
N SER A 43 -13.40 -7.06 13.63
CA SER A 43 -11.95 -7.30 13.69
C SER A 43 -11.63 -8.76 13.35
N PHE A 44 -12.33 -9.72 13.96
CA PHE A 44 -12.13 -11.15 13.67
C PHE A 44 -12.52 -11.48 12.22
N ALA A 45 -13.60 -10.91 11.69
CA ALA A 45 -13.98 -11.09 10.29
C ALA A 45 -12.93 -10.56 9.31
N MET A 46 -12.35 -9.38 9.58
CA MET A 46 -11.28 -8.81 8.75
C MET A 46 -10.00 -9.66 8.82
N ILE A 47 -9.59 -10.10 10.01
CA ILE A 47 -8.40 -10.96 10.17
C ILE A 47 -8.63 -12.30 9.48
N GLY A 48 -9.77 -12.96 9.72
CA GLY A 48 -10.11 -14.22 9.08
C GLY A 48 -10.20 -14.11 7.56
N GLY A 49 -10.85 -13.07 7.04
CA GLY A 49 -10.91 -12.77 5.61
C GLY A 49 -9.53 -12.52 5.00
N PHE A 50 -8.67 -11.77 5.69
CA PHE A 50 -7.30 -11.52 5.24
C PHE A 50 -6.47 -12.82 5.19
N VAL A 51 -6.55 -13.66 6.22
CA VAL A 51 -5.87 -14.97 6.25
C VAL A 51 -6.39 -15.88 5.13
N ALA A 52 -7.71 -15.91 4.91
CA ALA A 52 -8.31 -16.69 3.82
C ALA A 52 -7.83 -16.23 2.44
N ILE A 53 -7.71 -14.92 2.22
CA ILE A 53 -7.17 -14.33 0.99
C ILE A 53 -5.70 -14.73 0.79
N LEU A 54 -4.88 -14.68 1.83
CA LEU A 54 -3.48 -15.10 1.76
C LEU A 54 -3.37 -16.60 1.46
N TYR A 55 -4.21 -17.41 2.08
CA TYR A 55 -4.25 -18.85 1.81
C TYR A 55 -4.72 -19.15 0.38
N GLY A 56 -5.61 -18.31 -0.18
CA GLY A 56 -6.00 -18.35 -1.59
C GLY A 56 -4.86 -18.01 -2.57
N GLY A 57 -3.75 -17.42 -2.07
CA GLY A 57 -2.54 -17.17 -2.83
C GLY A 57 -2.46 -15.78 -3.46
N HIS A 58 -1.45 -15.61 -4.32
CA HIS A 58 -1.02 -14.32 -4.87
C HIS A 58 -2.12 -13.61 -5.67
N MET A 59 -2.93 -14.36 -6.41
CA MET A 59 -4.02 -13.81 -7.22
C MET A 59 -5.11 -13.14 -6.37
N TYR A 60 -5.49 -13.78 -5.27
CA TYR A 60 -6.48 -13.21 -4.35
C TYR A 60 -5.92 -12.01 -3.58
N ALA A 61 -4.63 -12.06 -3.21
CA ALA A 61 -3.95 -10.92 -2.60
C ALA A 61 -3.87 -9.73 -3.58
N TRP A 62 -3.60 -9.97 -4.86
CA TRP A 62 -3.64 -8.95 -5.91
C TRP A 62 -5.04 -8.35 -6.06
N GLY A 63 -6.07 -9.19 -6.11
CA GLY A 63 -7.47 -8.73 -6.17
C GLY A 63 -7.84 -7.86 -4.97
N LEU A 64 -7.41 -8.23 -3.76
CA LEU A 64 -7.59 -7.41 -2.56
C LEU A 64 -6.97 -6.03 -2.72
N VAL A 65 -5.73 -5.95 -3.24
CA VAL A 65 -5.03 -4.67 -3.45
C VAL A 65 -5.81 -3.78 -4.42
N VAL A 66 -6.33 -4.30 -5.53
CA VAL A 66 -7.14 -3.53 -6.50
C VAL A 66 -8.42 -3.00 -5.85
N VAL A 67 -9.10 -3.83 -5.05
CA VAL A 67 -10.30 -3.40 -4.30
C VAL A 67 -9.96 -2.30 -3.31
N LEU A 68 -8.89 -2.47 -2.53
CA LEU A 68 -8.44 -1.46 -1.56
C LEU A 68 -8.08 -0.15 -2.25
N GLN A 69 -7.37 -0.17 -3.38
CA GLN A 69 -7.07 1.04 -4.17
C GLN A 69 -8.32 1.78 -4.60
N THR A 70 -9.32 1.05 -5.09
CA THR A 70 -10.58 1.62 -5.54
C THR A 70 -11.34 2.29 -4.39
N LEU A 71 -11.38 1.65 -3.22
CA LEU A 71 -12.01 2.20 -2.02
C LEU A 71 -11.25 3.43 -1.50
N LEU A 72 -9.92 3.37 -1.45
CA LEU A 72 -9.07 4.48 -1.02
C LEU A 72 -9.23 5.69 -1.95
N PHE A 73 -9.23 5.47 -3.26
CA PHE A 73 -9.46 6.55 -4.24
C PHE A 73 -10.82 7.20 -4.03
N ARG A 74 -11.87 6.39 -3.89
CA ARG A 74 -13.23 6.87 -3.61
C ARG A 74 -13.28 7.72 -2.34
N GLU A 75 -12.68 7.27 -1.25
CA GLU A 75 -12.67 7.99 0.01
C GLU A 75 -11.96 9.34 -0.11
N LEU A 76 -10.74 9.36 -0.67
CA LEU A 76 -9.95 10.59 -0.76
C LEU A 76 -10.53 11.61 -1.75
N VAL A 77 -11.07 11.18 -2.88
CA VAL A 77 -11.74 12.09 -3.83
C VAL A 77 -12.99 12.70 -3.21
N ASN A 78 -13.70 11.95 -2.36
CA ASN A 78 -14.90 12.45 -1.67
C ASN A 78 -14.61 13.51 -0.59
N VAL A 79 -13.40 13.57 -0.04
CA VAL A 79 -13.01 14.55 1.00
C VAL A 79 -13.32 15.99 0.56
N ARG A 80 -13.12 16.31 -0.72
CA ARG A 80 -13.34 17.66 -1.27
C ARG A 80 -14.65 17.83 -2.04
N TYR A 81 -15.53 16.85 -1.97
CA TYR A 81 -16.82 16.90 -2.68
C TYR A 81 -17.70 18.06 -2.24
N ARG A 82 -18.20 18.83 -3.23
CA ARG A 82 -19.16 19.91 -3.03
C ARG A 82 -20.33 19.76 -3.99
N ALA A 83 -21.42 19.21 -3.51
CA ALA A 83 -22.60 18.91 -4.33
C ALA A 83 -23.12 20.14 -5.13
N ALA A 84 -23.15 21.33 -4.53
CA ALA A 84 -23.61 22.55 -5.20
C ALA A 84 -22.72 22.98 -6.37
N ALA A 85 -21.40 22.74 -6.29
CA ALA A 85 -20.47 23.06 -7.36
C ALA A 85 -20.51 21.99 -8.46
N GLU A 86 -20.53 20.72 -8.11
CA GLU A 86 -20.49 19.61 -9.07
C GLU A 86 -21.78 19.46 -9.86
N LYS A 87 -22.95 19.86 -9.31
CA LYS A 87 -24.22 19.89 -10.05
C LYS A 87 -24.16 20.77 -11.31
N ASN A 88 -23.32 21.80 -11.29
CA ASN A 88 -23.18 22.75 -12.38
C ASN A 88 -22.04 22.40 -13.37
N ILE A 89 -21.30 21.32 -13.10
CA ILE A 89 -20.16 20.88 -13.93
C ILE A 89 -20.44 19.44 -14.37
N PRO A 90 -21.01 19.25 -15.58
CA PRO A 90 -21.34 17.92 -16.08
C PRO A 90 -20.03 17.10 -16.28
N TRP A 91 -20.13 15.79 -16.10
CA TRP A 91 -19.04 14.82 -16.32
C TRP A 91 -17.79 14.98 -15.44
N PHE A 92 -17.76 15.96 -14.55
CA PHE A 92 -16.58 16.26 -13.76
C PHE A 92 -16.10 15.06 -12.92
N ARG A 93 -17.04 14.38 -12.26
CA ARG A 93 -16.74 13.17 -11.47
C ARG A 93 -16.26 12.01 -12.35
N SER A 94 -16.85 11.85 -13.52
CA SER A 94 -16.43 10.83 -14.49
C SER A 94 -14.98 11.04 -14.95
N VAL A 95 -14.58 12.29 -15.17
CA VAL A 95 -13.20 12.63 -15.54
C VAL A 95 -12.23 12.25 -14.42
N GLN A 96 -12.56 12.49 -13.14
CA GLN A 96 -11.72 12.08 -12.02
C GLN A 96 -11.55 10.54 -11.95
N TRP A 97 -12.65 9.79 -12.16
CA TRP A 97 -12.58 8.34 -12.21
C TRP A 97 -11.81 7.82 -13.43
N MET A 98 -11.93 8.48 -14.57
CA MET A 98 -11.12 8.15 -15.76
C MET A 98 -9.62 8.34 -15.49
N TRP A 99 -9.21 9.38 -14.77
CA TRP A 99 -7.83 9.54 -14.32
C TRP A 99 -7.34 8.32 -13.49
N PHE A 100 -8.19 7.83 -12.59
CA PHE A 100 -7.88 6.65 -11.81
C PHE A 100 -7.74 5.39 -12.67
N VAL A 101 -8.69 5.16 -13.60
CA VAL A 101 -8.67 3.99 -14.50
C VAL A 101 -7.42 4.01 -15.40
N VAL A 102 -7.08 5.16 -15.96
CA VAL A 102 -5.86 5.32 -16.79
C VAL A 102 -4.60 5.03 -15.98
N ALA A 103 -4.54 5.53 -14.74
CA ALA A 103 -3.40 5.26 -13.85
C ALA A 103 -3.29 3.78 -13.46
N LEU A 104 -4.42 3.11 -13.21
CA LEU A 104 -4.45 1.66 -12.97
C LEU A 104 -3.99 0.89 -14.20
N PHE A 105 -4.50 1.24 -15.38
CA PHE A 105 -4.13 0.57 -16.62
C PHE A 105 -2.63 0.72 -16.91
N TYR A 106 -2.07 1.91 -16.69
CA TYR A 106 -0.63 2.13 -16.82
C TYR A 106 0.18 1.27 -15.84
N ASN A 107 -0.27 1.15 -14.59
CA ASN A 107 0.46 0.42 -13.56
C ASN A 107 0.39 -1.10 -13.73
N TYR A 108 -0.73 -1.63 -14.22
CA TYR A 108 -1.04 -3.05 -14.20
C TYR A 108 -1.13 -3.68 -15.58
N GLY A 109 -1.02 -2.90 -16.64
CA GLY A 109 -1.19 -3.36 -18.01
C GLY A 109 -0.26 -4.52 -18.38
N ASP A 110 1.03 -4.46 -17.99
CA ASP A 110 1.99 -5.53 -18.22
C ASP A 110 1.61 -6.81 -17.48
N SER A 111 1.30 -6.69 -16.19
CA SER A 111 0.92 -7.84 -15.35
C SER A 111 -0.39 -8.46 -15.84
N PHE A 112 -1.33 -7.64 -16.29
CA PHE A 112 -2.60 -8.09 -16.83
C PHE A 112 -2.43 -8.77 -18.20
N GLY A 113 -1.54 -8.25 -19.04
CA GLY A 113 -1.17 -8.86 -20.32
C GLY A 113 -0.55 -10.25 -20.13
N ALA A 114 0.44 -10.36 -19.25
CA ALA A 114 1.07 -11.62 -18.91
C ALA A 114 0.07 -12.63 -18.30
N PHE A 115 -0.86 -12.14 -17.47
CA PHE A 115 -1.93 -12.96 -16.90
C PHE A 115 -2.87 -13.55 -17.98
N ILE A 116 -3.32 -12.72 -18.93
CA ILE A 116 -4.20 -13.18 -20.02
C ILE A 116 -3.47 -14.21 -20.89
N GLU A 117 -2.19 -13.96 -21.20
CA GLU A 117 -1.38 -14.85 -22.03
C GLU A 117 -1.16 -16.22 -21.33
N SER A 118 -0.87 -16.22 -20.03
CA SER A 118 -0.66 -17.46 -19.24
C SER A 118 -1.94 -18.26 -19.01
N SER A 119 -3.08 -17.57 -18.82
CA SER A 119 -4.34 -18.20 -18.43
C SER A 119 -5.05 -18.95 -19.59
N LYS A 120 -4.59 -18.82 -20.84
CA LYS A 120 -5.23 -19.41 -22.04
C LYS A 120 -6.74 -19.14 -22.09
N ILE A 121 -7.17 -17.95 -21.62
CA ILE A 121 -8.58 -17.57 -21.58
C ILE A 121 -9.08 -17.44 -23.00
N ARG A 122 -9.82 -18.44 -23.47
CA ARG A 122 -10.38 -18.49 -24.84
C ARG A 122 -11.36 -17.37 -25.18
N PHE A 123 -11.88 -16.66 -24.18
CA PHE A 123 -12.87 -15.61 -24.37
C PHE A 123 -12.26 -14.23 -24.65
N VAL A 124 -10.93 -14.06 -24.52
CA VAL A 124 -10.29 -12.78 -24.84
C VAL A 124 -9.95 -12.74 -26.31
N PRO A 125 -10.52 -11.80 -27.09
CA PRO A 125 -10.18 -11.67 -28.50
C PRO A 125 -8.68 -11.48 -28.71
N PRO A 126 -8.07 -12.12 -29.71
CA PRO A 126 -6.64 -11.99 -30.01
C PRO A 126 -6.18 -10.52 -30.17
N ALA A 127 -7.08 -9.67 -30.68
CA ALA A 127 -6.85 -8.24 -30.78
C ALA A 127 -6.53 -7.59 -29.42
N ILE A 128 -7.23 -7.95 -28.34
CA ILE A 128 -6.98 -7.39 -26.99
C ILE A 128 -5.60 -7.79 -26.49
N VAL A 129 -5.20 -9.05 -26.70
CA VAL A 129 -3.85 -9.52 -26.31
C VAL A 129 -2.78 -8.75 -27.09
N HIS A 130 -3.02 -8.49 -28.38
CA HIS A 130 -2.11 -7.70 -29.19
C HIS A 130 -2.02 -6.24 -28.70
N TYR A 131 -3.15 -5.61 -28.36
CA TYR A 131 -3.16 -4.25 -27.80
C TYR A 131 -2.48 -4.16 -26.42
N LEU A 132 -2.56 -5.18 -25.59
CA LEU A 132 -1.87 -5.23 -24.30
C LEU A 132 -0.36 -5.21 -24.43
N ARG A 133 0.20 -5.75 -25.54
CA ARG A 133 1.63 -5.61 -25.87
C ARG A 133 2.08 -4.16 -26.02
N TYR A 134 1.17 -3.27 -26.45
CA TYR A 134 1.40 -1.84 -26.60
C TYR A 134 0.79 -1.02 -25.45
N HIS A 135 0.56 -1.63 -24.28
CA HIS A 135 -0.16 -1.00 -23.18
C HIS A 135 0.42 0.37 -22.77
N THR A 136 1.75 0.54 -22.80
CA THR A 136 2.42 1.81 -22.48
C THR A 136 2.01 2.91 -23.44
N TRP A 137 1.99 2.61 -24.75
CA TRP A 137 1.54 3.56 -25.76
C TRP A 137 0.05 3.88 -25.64
N VAL A 138 -0.77 2.87 -25.43
CA VAL A 138 -2.22 3.02 -25.23
C VAL A 138 -2.49 3.87 -23.97
N SER A 139 -1.81 3.58 -22.88
CA SER A 139 -1.94 4.34 -21.63
C SER A 139 -1.55 5.80 -21.80
N PHE A 140 -0.45 6.08 -22.52
CA PHE A 140 -0.02 7.44 -22.82
C PHE A 140 -1.06 8.17 -23.68
N THR A 141 -1.61 7.50 -24.69
CA THR A 141 -2.66 8.08 -25.55
C THR A 141 -3.93 8.40 -24.73
N MET A 142 -4.35 7.47 -23.86
CA MET A 142 -5.49 7.70 -22.95
C MET A 142 -5.21 8.88 -22.00
N TYR A 143 -4.00 8.96 -21.44
CA TYR A 143 -3.56 10.08 -20.61
C TYR A 143 -3.66 11.40 -21.37
N ALA A 144 -3.10 11.47 -22.59
CA ALA A 144 -3.11 12.69 -23.41
C ALA A 144 -4.54 13.15 -23.75
N LEU A 145 -5.40 12.22 -24.17
CA LEU A 145 -6.81 12.52 -24.46
C LEU A 145 -7.56 13.01 -23.20
N LEU A 146 -7.32 12.36 -22.07
CA LEU A 146 -7.93 12.73 -20.80
C LEU A 146 -7.44 14.09 -20.30
N PHE A 147 -6.17 14.42 -20.52
CA PHE A 147 -5.63 15.72 -20.22
C PHE A 147 -6.34 16.82 -21.05
N VAL A 148 -6.48 16.61 -22.37
CA VAL A 148 -7.24 17.52 -23.24
C VAL A 148 -8.67 17.65 -22.77
N MET A 149 -9.37 16.55 -22.49
CA MET A 149 -10.75 16.56 -21.96
C MET A 149 -10.84 17.34 -20.63
N SER A 150 -9.87 17.18 -19.74
CA SER A 150 -9.84 17.92 -18.47
C SER A 150 -9.76 19.42 -18.69
N VAL A 151 -8.94 19.87 -19.63
CA VAL A 151 -8.82 21.29 -19.99
C VAL A 151 -10.10 21.80 -20.64
N LEU A 152 -10.68 21.06 -21.59
CA LEU A 152 -11.94 21.44 -22.27
C LEU A 152 -13.14 21.45 -21.33
N SER A 153 -13.10 20.69 -20.25
CA SER A 153 -14.15 20.65 -19.23
C SER A 153 -14.16 21.86 -18.28
N LEU A 154 -13.14 22.74 -18.36
CA LEU A 154 -13.03 23.89 -17.47
C LEU A 154 -14.13 24.90 -17.74
N LYS A 155 -14.93 25.21 -16.70
CA LYS A 155 -16.07 26.10 -16.79
C LYS A 155 -15.79 27.45 -16.12
N LYS A 156 -16.09 28.54 -16.81
CA LYS A 156 -15.97 29.92 -16.28
C LYS A 156 -16.75 30.07 -14.98
N GLY A 157 -16.12 30.63 -13.95
CA GLY A 157 -16.69 30.77 -12.60
C GLY A 157 -16.38 29.62 -11.67
N TYR A 158 -15.90 28.45 -12.18
CA TYR A 158 -15.56 27.28 -11.36
C TYR A 158 -14.07 26.90 -11.43
N TYR A 159 -13.23 27.67 -12.13
CA TYR A 159 -11.81 27.34 -12.34
C TYR A 159 -11.08 27.00 -11.05
N LYS A 160 -11.21 27.84 -9.99
CA LYS A 160 -10.54 27.61 -8.69
C LYS A 160 -10.94 26.26 -8.09
N TYR A 161 -12.23 25.92 -8.17
CA TYR A 161 -12.73 24.64 -7.68
C TYR A 161 -12.22 23.47 -8.49
N GLN A 162 -12.35 23.52 -9.82
CA GLN A 162 -11.94 22.44 -10.73
C GLN A 162 -10.43 22.19 -10.66
N MET A 163 -9.62 23.25 -10.75
CA MET A 163 -8.16 23.11 -10.63
C MET A 163 -7.74 22.56 -9.27
N GLY A 164 -8.36 23.02 -8.17
CA GLY A 164 -8.09 22.48 -6.85
C GLY A 164 -8.48 20.99 -6.73
N GLN A 165 -9.53 20.56 -7.39
CA GLN A 165 -9.94 19.15 -7.44
C GLN A 165 -9.01 18.30 -8.32
N TYR A 166 -8.60 18.80 -9.49
CA TYR A 166 -7.61 18.08 -10.32
C TYR A 166 -6.27 17.92 -9.62
N THR A 167 -5.77 18.98 -8.98
CA THR A 167 -4.55 18.90 -8.16
C THR A 167 -4.71 17.84 -7.06
N TRP A 168 -5.86 17.83 -6.38
CA TRP A 168 -6.14 16.84 -5.35
C TRP A 168 -6.22 15.42 -5.92
N THR A 169 -6.81 15.24 -7.10
CA THR A 169 -6.87 13.95 -7.79
C THR A 169 -5.46 13.46 -8.14
N ILE A 170 -4.60 14.32 -8.68
CA ILE A 170 -3.20 13.96 -9.00
C ILE A 170 -2.43 13.54 -7.73
N VAL A 171 -2.56 14.32 -6.64
CA VAL A 171 -1.94 13.95 -5.35
C VAL A 171 -2.48 12.62 -4.85
N THR A 172 -3.78 12.39 -4.94
CA THR A 172 -4.43 11.13 -4.52
C THR A 172 -3.92 9.95 -5.35
N LEU A 173 -3.79 10.11 -6.67
CA LEU A 173 -3.22 9.09 -7.55
C LEU A 173 -1.77 8.78 -7.19
N GLY A 174 -0.96 9.80 -6.92
CA GLY A 174 0.42 9.63 -6.45
C GLY A 174 0.50 8.85 -5.14
N LEU A 175 -0.36 9.17 -4.17
CA LEU A 175 -0.38 8.50 -2.88
C LEU A 175 -0.90 7.05 -2.97
N ILE A 176 -1.93 6.79 -3.79
CA ILE A 176 -2.57 5.47 -3.83
C ILE A 176 -1.96 4.60 -4.93
N VAL A 177 -2.02 5.04 -6.18
CA VAL A 177 -1.67 4.17 -7.31
C VAL A 177 -0.17 3.90 -7.37
N PHE A 178 0.64 4.93 -7.14
CA PHE A 178 2.11 4.78 -7.13
C PHE A 178 2.60 3.92 -5.97
N GLN A 179 2.08 4.15 -4.76
CA GLN A 179 2.53 3.39 -3.59
C GLN A 179 2.04 1.94 -3.63
N MET A 180 0.82 1.70 -4.12
CA MET A 180 0.30 0.34 -4.23
C MET A 180 1.00 -0.52 -5.30
N LYS A 181 1.71 0.08 -6.26
CA LYS A 181 2.61 -0.68 -7.15
C LYS A 181 3.67 -1.45 -6.35
N TYR A 182 4.21 -0.83 -5.32
CA TYR A 182 5.19 -1.49 -4.44
C TYR A 182 4.57 -2.66 -3.66
N VAL A 183 3.30 -2.55 -3.25
CA VAL A 183 2.59 -3.66 -2.60
C VAL A 183 2.54 -4.89 -3.51
N LEU A 184 2.26 -4.69 -4.81
CA LEU A 184 2.26 -5.78 -5.77
C LEU A 184 3.64 -6.39 -5.94
N THR A 185 4.67 -5.57 -6.07
CA THR A 185 6.05 -6.07 -6.15
C THR A 185 6.39 -6.93 -4.93
N ASN A 186 5.95 -6.52 -3.74
CA ASN A 186 6.13 -7.30 -2.51
C ASN A 186 5.37 -8.65 -2.59
N ILE A 187 4.13 -8.66 -3.09
CA ILE A 187 3.35 -9.89 -3.26
C ILE A 187 4.06 -10.86 -4.21
N PHE A 188 4.61 -10.38 -5.34
CA PHE A 188 5.33 -11.22 -6.30
C PHE A 188 6.65 -11.77 -5.76
N ASN A 189 7.37 -10.99 -4.95
CA ASN A 189 8.59 -11.46 -4.29
C ASN A 189 8.32 -12.54 -3.23
N GLY A 190 7.06 -12.82 -2.94
CA GLY A 190 6.56 -13.78 -1.96
C GLY A 190 5.59 -13.11 -0.99
N LEU A 191 4.53 -13.81 -0.62
CA LEU A 191 3.51 -13.31 0.31
C LEU A 191 4.08 -12.91 1.68
N PHE A 192 5.26 -13.42 2.04
CA PHE A 192 6.02 -13.01 3.22
C PHE A 192 6.25 -11.49 3.25
N TRP A 193 6.67 -10.91 2.12
CA TRP A 193 7.00 -9.49 2.00
C TRP A 193 5.77 -8.57 1.97
N PHE A 194 4.60 -9.16 1.85
CA PHE A 194 3.33 -8.48 2.03
C PHE A 194 2.80 -8.64 3.46
N LEU A 195 2.73 -9.87 3.97
CA LEU A 195 2.19 -10.20 5.28
C LEU A 195 3.03 -9.62 6.43
N PHE A 196 4.36 -9.79 6.36
CA PHE A 196 5.27 -9.39 7.44
C PHE A 196 5.18 -7.89 7.76
N PRO A 197 5.39 -6.95 6.81
CA PRO A 197 5.31 -5.53 7.11
C PRO A 197 3.91 -5.10 7.58
N VAL A 198 2.85 -5.66 7.01
CA VAL A 198 1.47 -5.38 7.44
C VAL A 198 1.28 -5.78 8.89
N SER A 199 1.74 -6.95 9.29
CA SER A 199 1.61 -7.44 10.66
C SER A 199 2.43 -6.63 11.66
N VAL A 200 3.64 -6.19 11.27
CA VAL A 200 4.51 -5.36 12.12
C VAL A 200 3.88 -4.00 12.42
N VAL A 201 3.26 -3.35 11.42
CA VAL A 201 2.52 -2.09 11.63
C VAL A 201 1.31 -2.29 12.53
N ILE A 202 0.51 -3.34 12.31
CA ILE A 202 -0.65 -3.63 13.16
C ILE A 202 -0.21 -3.89 14.61
N CYS A 203 0.86 -4.65 14.79
CA CYS A 203 1.45 -4.91 16.10
C CYS A 203 1.89 -3.61 16.79
N ASN A 204 2.59 -2.73 16.07
CA ASN A 204 3.02 -1.44 16.58
C ASN A 204 1.83 -0.58 17.04
N ASP A 205 0.78 -0.49 16.26
CA ASP A 205 -0.41 0.28 16.60
C ASP A 205 -1.13 -0.29 17.84
N CYS A 206 -1.21 -1.62 17.95
CA CYS A 206 -1.76 -2.29 19.11
C CYS A 206 -0.95 -1.98 20.38
N PHE A 207 0.37 -2.16 20.32
CA PHE A 207 1.23 -1.88 21.48
C PHE A 207 1.30 -0.39 21.82
N ALA A 208 1.26 0.51 20.82
CA ALA A 208 1.15 1.94 21.06
C ALA A 208 -0.12 2.30 21.86
N PHE A 209 -1.23 1.63 21.55
CA PHE A 209 -2.47 1.80 22.29
C PHE A 209 -2.37 1.24 23.72
N PHE A 210 -1.88 0.01 23.89
CA PHE A 210 -1.77 -0.62 25.21
C PHE A 210 -0.77 0.10 26.11
N CYS A 211 0.44 0.36 25.64
CA CYS A 211 1.46 1.08 26.41
C CYS A 211 1.01 2.52 26.70
N GLY A 212 0.37 3.18 25.73
CA GLY A 212 -0.18 4.52 25.93
C GLY A 212 -1.32 4.56 26.96
N LYS A 213 -2.13 3.50 27.07
CA LYS A 213 -3.19 3.39 28.08
C LYS A 213 -2.65 3.05 29.46
N LEU A 214 -1.64 2.18 29.55
CA LEU A 214 -1.07 1.73 30.83
C LEU A 214 -0.09 2.75 31.45
N PHE A 215 0.76 3.34 30.63
CA PHE A 215 1.87 4.18 31.06
C PHE A 215 1.77 5.64 30.62
N GLY A 216 0.86 5.96 29.70
CA GLY A 216 0.79 7.28 29.07
C GLY A 216 0.68 8.42 30.06
N ARG A 217 1.50 9.47 29.87
CA ARG A 217 1.59 10.69 30.66
C ARG A 217 2.02 10.48 32.13
N LYS A 218 2.54 9.29 32.47
CA LYS A 218 3.10 9.05 33.82
C LYS A 218 4.48 9.66 33.96
N PHE A 219 5.30 9.56 32.89
CA PHE A 219 6.67 10.07 32.88
C PHE A 219 6.77 11.40 32.13
N ILE A 220 6.18 11.49 30.93
CA ILE A 220 6.24 12.68 30.07
C ILE A 220 4.83 13.26 29.91
N LYS A 221 4.59 14.42 30.50
CA LYS A 221 3.27 15.09 30.48
C LYS A 221 2.96 15.80 29.16
N THR A 222 3.99 16.14 28.38
CA THR A 222 3.82 16.84 27.10
C THR A 222 3.24 15.89 26.04
N PRO A 223 2.29 16.35 25.20
CA PRO A 223 1.77 15.53 24.12
C PRO A 223 2.87 15.24 23.10
N PHE A 224 2.87 14.04 22.52
CA PHE A 224 3.83 13.64 21.46
C PHE A 224 3.72 14.54 20.23
N LEU A 225 2.50 14.81 19.79
CA LEU A 225 2.23 15.68 18.64
C LEU A 225 0.97 16.50 18.89
N ARG A 226 1.01 17.83 18.62
CA ARG A 226 -0.16 18.72 18.77
C ARG A 226 -1.35 18.31 17.90
N LEU A 227 -1.08 17.73 16.73
CA LEU A 227 -2.08 17.24 15.78
C LEU A 227 -2.90 16.05 16.33
N SER A 228 -2.28 15.22 17.17
CA SER A 228 -2.90 14.02 17.77
C SER A 228 -2.61 13.97 19.28
N PRO A 229 -3.34 14.75 20.10
CA PRO A 229 -3.06 14.93 21.53
C PRO A 229 -3.22 13.65 22.37
N ASN A 230 -3.87 12.63 21.83
CA ASN A 230 -4.08 11.33 22.49
C ASN A 230 -2.87 10.39 22.39
N LYS A 231 -1.90 10.68 21.50
CA LYS A 231 -0.66 9.91 21.40
C LYS A 231 0.34 10.36 22.45
N THR A 232 0.98 9.41 23.14
CA THR A 232 1.92 9.65 24.24
C THR A 232 3.31 9.13 23.91
N TRP A 233 4.33 9.73 24.50
CA TRP A 233 5.72 9.29 24.33
C TRP A 233 5.95 7.87 24.83
N GLU A 234 5.36 7.55 25.99
CA GLU A 234 5.46 6.20 26.57
C GLU A 234 4.82 5.14 25.69
N GLY A 235 3.69 5.49 25.04
CA GLY A 235 3.04 4.62 24.06
C GLY A 235 3.93 4.37 22.86
N PHE A 236 4.61 5.40 22.38
CA PHE A 236 5.49 5.32 21.22
C PHE A 236 6.76 4.48 21.49
N ILE A 237 7.45 4.75 22.62
CA ILE A 237 8.66 4.01 23.01
C ILE A 237 8.32 2.55 23.36
N GLY A 238 7.23 2.33 24.11
CA GLY A 238 6.78 1.00 24.47
C GLY A 238 6.40 0.17 23.24
N ALA A 239 5.75 0.79 22.27
CA ALA A 239 5.44 0.14 20.98
C ALA A 239 6.71 -0.28 20.24
N LEU A 240 7.72 0.60 20.15
CA LEU A 240 8.98 0.29 19.49
C LEU A 240 9.62 -0.98 20.08
N LEU A 241 9.75 -1.04 21.40
CA LEU A 241 10.38 -2.19 22.08
C LEU A 241 9.60 -3.50 21.85
N CYS A 242 8.28 -3.46 22.03
CA CYS A 242 7.43 -4.62 21.81
C CYS A 242 7.42 -5.05 20.33
N THR A 243 7.44 -4.10 19.40
CA THR A 243 7.44 -4.39 17.96
C THR A 243 8.76 -5.03 17.51
N ILE A 244 9.91 -4.63 18.08
CA ILE A 244 11.20 -5.28 17.80
C ILE A 244 11.14 -6.76 18.21
N VAL A 245 10.67 -7.04 19.42
CA VAL A 245 10.53 -8.42 19.91
C VAL A 245 9.56 -9.22 19.04
N TYR A 246 8.40 -8.65 18.73
CA TYR A 246 7.42 -9.29 17.86
C TYR A 246 8.00 -9.60 16.48
N ALA A 247 8.61 -8.63 15.81
CA ALA A 247 9.16 -8.78 14.47
C ALA A 247 10.22 -9.88 14.41
N PHE A 248 11.09 -9.96 15.41
CA PHE A 248 12.13 -10.99 15.50
C PHE A 248 11.54 -12.40 15.54
N PHE A 249 10.58 -12.67 16.42
CA PHE A 249 9.98 -14.00 16.53
C PHE A 249 9.00 -14.31 15.42
N PHE A 250 8.20 -13.32 15.01
CA PHE A 250 7.20 -13.52 13.98
C PHE A 250 7.82 -13.77 12.60
N SER A 251 8.93 -13.09 12.26
CA SER A 251 9.66 -13.36 11.02
C SER A 251 10.13 -14.81 10.92
N ALA A 252 10.72 -15.36 12.01
CA ALA A 252 11.12 -16.75 12.05
C ALA A 252 9.95 -17.73 11.98
N PHE A 253 8.81 -17.37 12.57
CA PHE A 253 7.62 -18.21 12.53
C PHE A 253 7.06 -18.34 11.12
N ILE A 254 6.84 -17.22 10.42
CA ILE A 254 6.21 -17.23 9.09
C ILE A 254 7.18 -17.68 7.99
N SER A 255 8.50 -17.61 8.21
CA SER A 255 9.53 -18.14 7.28
C SER A 255 9.47 -19.65 7.09
N ARG A 256 8.81 -20.37 7.99
CA ARG A 256 8.68 -21.84 7.92
C ARG A 256 7.70 -22.28 6.81
N PHE A 257 6.86 -21.38 6.33
CA PHE A 257 5.83 -21.70 5.35
C PHE A 257 6.30 -21.36 3.94
N SER A 258 6.59 -22.39 3.14
CA SER A 258 7.06 -22.25 1.75
C SER A 258 6.08 -21.42 0.89
N TRP A 259 4.78 -21.59 1.08
CA TRP A 259 3.76 -20.85 0.34
C TRP A 259 3.77 -19.34 0.61
N LEU A 260 4.40 -18.88 1.71
CA LEU A 260 4.63 -17.45 2.00
C LEU A 260 5.94 -16.95 1.40
N THR A 261 6.99 -17.78 1.40
CA THR A 261 8.36 -17.36 1.07
C THR A 261 8.70 -17.51 -0.41
N CYS A 262 7.97 -18.37 -1.15
CA CYS A 262 8.22 -18.58 -2.55
C CYS A 262 7.78 -17.39 -3.41
N PRO A 263 8.68 -16.85 -4.27
CA PRO A 263 8.30 -15.86 -5.26
C PRO A 263 7.48 -16.46 -6.38
N VAL A 264 6.66 -15.65 -7.03
CA VAL A 264 5.86 -16.02 -8.20
C VAL A 264 6.16 -15.06 -9.33
N GLU A 265 6.59 -15.60 -10.47
CA GLU A 265 6.97 -14.80 -11.66
C GLU A 265 5.76 -14.46 -12.54
N SER A 266 4.72 -15.30 -12.52
CA SER A 266 3.51 -15.11 -13.32
C SER A 266 2.26 -15.54 -12.57
N PHE A 267 1.13 -14.91 -12.90
CA PHE A 267 -0.16 -15.30 -12.36
C PHE A 267 -0.67 -16.57 -13.07
N GLU A 268 -0.88 -17.62 -12.33
CA GLU A 268 -1.71 -18.73 -12.78
C GLU A 268 -3.09 -18.58 -12.14
N PHE A 269 -4.13 -18.55 -12.99
CA PHE A 269 -5.50 -18.55 -12.50
C PHE A 269 -5.91 -19.97 -12.11
N LYS A 270 -5.72 -20.31 -10.84
CA LYS A 270 -6.27 -21.53 -10.25
C LYS A 270 -7.12 -21.13 -9.05
N LEU A 271 -8.33 -21.68 -8.99
CA LEU A 271 -9.24 -21.44 -7.88
C LEU A 271 -8.66 -21.95 -6.55
N ILE A 272 -7.91 -23.05 -6.63
CA ILE A 272 -7.13 -23.59 -5.52
C ILE A 272 -5.68 -23.59 -6.01
N PRO A 273 -4.78 -22.82 -5.37
CA PRO A 273 -3.38 -22.77 -5.78
C PRO A 273 -2.71 -24.12 -5.52
N ASP A 274 -1.85 -24.52 -6.44
CA ASP A 274 -0.98 -25.68 -6.20
C ASP A 274 -0.01 -25.37 -5.06
N PRO A 275 0.45 -26.38 -4.31
CA PRO A 275 1.46 -26.18 -3.30
C PRO A 275 2.73 -25.60 -3.94
N LEU A 276 3.07 -24.37 -3.61
CA LEU A 276 4.28 -23.70 -4.10
C LEU A 276 5.50 -24.34 -3.44
N THR A 277 6.34 -24.94 -4.30
CA THR A 277 7.65 -25.48 -3.92
C THR A 277 8.72 -24.71 -4.67
N CYS A 278 9.64 -24.10 -3.95
CA CYS A 278 10.78 -23.38 -4.49
C CYS A 278 12.02 -23.64 -3.65
N THR A 279 13.20 -23.35 -4.18
CA THR A 279 14.40 -23.24 -3.36
C THR A 279 14.28 -21.99 -2.50
N PRO A 280 14.28 -22.11 -1.15
CA PRO A 280 14.16 -20.96 -0.29
C PRO A 280 15.30 -19.96 -0.54
N HIS A 281 15.00 -18.69 -0.50
CA HIS A 281 16.02 -17.64 -0.57
C HIS A 281 16.92 -17.71 0.68
N ASP A 282 18.22 -17.43 0.54
CA ASP A 282 19.23 -17.53 1.61
C ASP A 282 18.83 -16.80 2.89
N VAL A 283 18.06 -15.71 2.76
CA VAL A 283 17.57 -14.94 3.92
C VAL A 283 16.68 -15.76 4.86
N PHE A 284 16.07 -16.85 4.36
CA PHE A 284 15.21 -17.76 5.12
C PHE A 284 15.93 -19.05 5.57
N LEU A 285 17.20 -19.21 5.24
CA LEU A 285 17.99 -20.36 5.67
C LEU A 285 18.75 -20.04 6.97
N PRO A 286 18.91 -21.01 7.89
CA PRO A 286 19.61 -20.79 9.14
C PRO A 286 21.11 -20.61 8.91
N HIS A 287 21.68 -19.54 9.45
CA HIS A 287 23.10 -19.24 9.47
C HIS A 287 23.62 -19.26 10.90
N SER A 288 24.87 -19.70 11.10
CA SER A 288 25.56 -19.65 12.39
C SER A 288 26.23 -18.30 12.57
N TYR A 289 25.91 -17.62 13.64
CA TYR A 289 26.51 -16.33 14.02
C TYR A 289 27.31 -16.47 15.32
N ASP A 290 28.53 -15.92 15.31
CA ASP A 290 29.33 -15.84 16.51
C ASP A 290 28.75 -14.83 17.50
N VAL A 291 28.60 -15.24 18.73
CA VAL A 291 28.00 -14.40 19.77
C VAL A 291 29.11 -13.62 20.49
N PRO A 292 28.93 -12.30 20.69
CA PRO A 292 29.87 -11.52 21.50
C PRO A 292 30.13 -12.16 22.86
N VAL A 293 31.39 -12.14 23.31
CA VAL A 293 31.91 -12.88 24.50
C VAL A 293 31.06 -12.63 25.76
N PHE A 294 30.57 -11.41 25.97
CA PHE A 294 29.77 -11.07 27.14
C PHE A 294 28.36 -11.74 27.09
N ILE A 295 27.76 -11.90 25.93
CA ILE A 295 26.48 -12.61 25.76
C ILE A 295 26.72 -14.12 25.78
N ALA A 296 27.80 -14.60 25.17
CA ALA A 296 28.17 -16.01 25.15
C ALA A 296 28.33 -16.59 26.59
N ARG A 297 28.82 -15.77 27.53
CA ARG A 297 28.90 -16.15 28.97
C ARG A 297 27.52 -16.31 29.62
N VAL A 298 26.54 -15.51 29.22
CA VAL A 298 25.17 -15.56 29.77
C VAL A 298 24.39 -16.74 29.20
N ILE A 299 24.51 -16.98 27.87
CA ILE A 299 23.76 -18.02 27.16
C ILE A 299 24.48 -19.38 27.20
N ASN A 300 25.74 -19.40 27.59
CA ASN A 300 26.61 -20.58 27.58
C ASN A 300 26.77 -21.23 26.21
N ARG A 301 26.78 -20.41 25.15
CA ARG A 301 26.96 -20.82 23.75
C ARG A 301 27.79 -19.78 23.02
N SER A 302 28.78 -20.24 22.25
CA SER A 302 29.62 -19.38 21.40
C SER A 302 28.99 -19.03 20.06
N GLN A 303 28.09 -19.88 19.59
CA GLN A 303 27.38 -19.69 18.31
C GLN A 303 25.87 -19.87 18.47
N ILE A 304 25.11 -19.08 17.75
CA ILE A 304 23.64 -19.15 17.67
C ILE A 304 23.25 -19.30 16.22
N GLN A 305 22.33 -20.22 15.96
CA GLN A 305 21.69 -20.33 14.63
C GLN A 305 20.51 -19.37 14.55
N LEU A 306 20.58 -18.42 13.64
CA LEU A 306 19.52 -17.46 13.34
C LEU A 306 19.25 -17.41 11.83
N LEU A 307 18.01 -17.10 11.48
CA LEU A 307 17.66 -16.76 10.12
C LEU A 307 18.10 -15.32 9.83
N PRO A 308 18.80 -15.01 8.72
CA PRO A 308 19.14 -13.63 8.37
C PRO A 308 17.93 -12.68 8.41
N ILE A 309 16.74 -13.16 8.05
CA ILE A 309 15.51 -12.36 8.12
C ILE A 309 15.20 -11.84 9.53
N GLN A 310 15.61 -12.55 10.60
CA GLN A 310 15.42 -12.09 11.97
C GLN A 310 16.26 -10.85 12.27
N LEU A 311 17.44 -10.74 11.69
CA LEU A 311 18.30 -9.56 11.81
C LEU A 311 17.74 -8.41 10.96
N HIS A 312 17.26 -8.71 9.75
CA HIS A 312 16.57 -7.72 8.91
C HIS A 312 15.29 -7.20 9.54
N SER A 313 14.55 -8.05 10.28
CA SER A 313 13.29 -7.69 10.92
C SER A 313 13.42 -6.52 11.92
N PHE A 314 14.61 -6.33 12.49
CA PHE A 314 14.92 -5.19 13.35
C PHE A 314 14.71 -3.84 12.64
N TRP A 315 15.17 -3.74 11.40
CA TRP A 315 15.01 -2.51 10.59
C TRP A 315 13.56 -2.26 10.21
N PHE A 316 12.80 -3.33 9.92
CA PHE A 316 11.37 -3.23 9.69
C PHE A 316 10.62 -2.73 10.94
N ALA A 317 10.98 -3.25 12.12
CA ALA A 317 10.38 -2.81 13.37
C ALA A 317 10.70 -1.34 13.68
N ILE A 318 11.92 -0.89 13.46
CA ILE A 318 12.33 0.52 13.62
C ILE A 318 11.52 1.39 12.67
N PHE A 319 11.45 1.04 11.37
CA PHE A 319 10.72 1.83 10.39
C PHE A 319 9.22 1.89 10.72
N ALA A 320 8.61 0.76 11.03
CA ALA A 320 7.19 0.67 11.39
C ALA A 320 6.85 1.43 12.66
N SER A 321 7.78 1.53 13.61
CA SER A 321 7.54 2.24 14.88
C SER A 321 7.87 3.73 14.82
N ILE A 322 8.85 4.15 14.02
CA ILE A 322 9.31 5.54 13.99
C ILE A 322 8.70 6.31 12.82
N ILE A 323 8.75 5.76 11.61
CA ILE A 323 8.37 6.48 10.38
C ILE A 323 6.91 6.22 10.00
N SER A 324 6.47 4.97 10.05
CA SER A 324 5.12 4.58 9.60
C SER A 324 3.98 5.37 10.29
N PRO A 325 4.03 5.69 11.60
CA PRO A 325 2.98 6.46 12.27
C PRO A 325 2.77 7.87 11.70
N PHE A 326 3.77 8.44 11.00
CA PHE A 326 3.62 9.73 10.34
C PHE A 326 2.65 9.68 9.15
N GLY A 327 2.47 8.50 8.51
CA GLY A 327 1.38 8.29 7.56
C GLY A 327 0.01 8.55 8.20
N GLY A 328 -0.24 8.00 9.38
CA GLY A 328 -1.46 8.23 10.17
C GLY A 328 -1.60 9.68 10.65
N PHE A 329 -0.50 10.36 10.97
CA PHE A 329 -0.54 11.79 11.31
C PHE A 329 -0.89 12.65 10.10
N TYR A 330 -0.35 12.32 8.92
CA TYR A 330 -0.69 12.98 7.67
C TYR A 330 -2.18 12.81 7.32
N ALA A 331 -2.69 11.59 7.41
CA ALA A 331 -4.11 11.29 7.24
C ALA A 331 -4.98 12.08 8.25
N SER A 332 -4.52 12.18 9.50
CA SER A 332 -5.19 12.99 10.53
C SER A 332 -5.17 14.47 10.20
N ALA A 333 -4.08 14.99 9.62
CA ALA A 333 -4.00 16.39 9.17
C ALA A 333 -5.04 16.68 8.09
N ILE A 334 -5.16 15.80 7.09
CA ILE A 334 -6.20 15.91 6.05
C ILE A 334 -7.59 15.96 6.69
N LYS A 335 -7.91 15.03 7.60
CA LYS A 335 -9.22 15.00 8.29
C LYS A 335 -9.52 16.32 9.02
N ARG A 336 -8.56 16.88 9.74
CA ARG A 336 -8.75 18.15 10.48
C ARG A 336 -8.92 19.32 9.54
N THR A 337 -8.16 19.38 8.44
CA THR A 337 -8.30 20.44 7.42
C THR A 337 -9.70 20.49 6.81
N TYR A 338 -10.35 19.33 6.64
CA TYR A 338 -11.69 19.23 6.06
C TYR A 338 -12.80 18.99 7.09
N HIS A 339 -12.51 19.19 8.40
CA HIS A 339 -13.46 19.01 9.50
C HIS A 339 -14.12 17.63 9.55
N LEU A 340 -13.39 16.59 9.11
CA LEU A 340 -13.83 15.21 9.16
C LEU A 340 -13.32 14.53 10.43
N LYS A 341 -14.09 13.56 10.93
CA LYS A 341 -13.66 12.66 11.98
C LYS A 341 -12.98 11.43 11.40
N ASP A 342 -13.60 10.78 10.44
CA ASP A 342 -13.16 9.61 9.71
C ASP A 342 -13.35 9.89 8.21
N PHE A 343 -12.60 9.23 7.32
CA PHE A 343 -12.72 9.48 5.87
C PHE A 343 -14.07 9.00 5.30
N ASP A 344 -14.55 7.86 5.78
CA ASP A 344 -15.86 7.28 5.44
C ASP A 344 -16.31 6.35 6.57
N SER A 345 -17.41 5.63 6.39
CA SER A 345 -17.96 4.63 7.29
C SER A 345 -18.11 3.25 6.62
N VAL A 346 -17.21 2.92 5.69
CA VAL A 346 -17.24 1.67 4.92
C VAL A 346 -17.10 0.45 5.82
N ILE A 347 -16.24 0.53 6.85
CA ILE A 347 -16.04 -0.57 7.78
C ILE A 347 -16.87 -0.33 9.05
N PRO A 348 -17.94 -1.10 9.32
CA PRO A 348 -18.77 -0.90 10.48
C PRO A 348 -17.97 -0.91 11.79
N GLY A 349 -18.07 0.17 12.55
CA GLY A 349 -17.36 0.34 13.81
C GLY A 349 -15.87 0.71 13.71
N HIS A 350 -15.26 0.71 12.50
CA HIS A 350 -13.84 0.98 12.27
C HIS A 350 -13.54 2.19 11.37
N GLY A 351 -14.56 2.85 10.79
CA GLY A 351 -14.37 4.03 9.94
C GLY A 351 -14.07 3.71 8.48
N GLY A 352 -13.25 4.54 7.84
CA GLY A 352 -12.85 4.38 6.46
C GLY A 352 -11.70 3.40 6.24
N VAL A 353 -11.50 3.00 4.99
CA VAL A 353 -10.37 2.16 4.57
C VAL A 353 -9.06 2.94 4.70
N MET A 354 -9.05 4.23 4.34
CA MET A 354 -7.87 5.11 4.47
C MET A 354 -7.42 5.24 5.94
N ASP A 355 -8.37 5.22 6.89
CA ASP A 355 -8.06 5.24 8.33
C ASP A 355 -7.29 4.00 8.82
N ARG A 356 -7.20 2.95 8.00
CA ARG A 356 -6.50 1.69 8.29
C ARG A 356 -5.26 1.46 7.44
N MET A 357 -5.19 2.12 6.28
CA MET A 357 -4.11 1.91 5.31
C MET A 357 -3.06 3.02 5.33
N ASP A 358 -3.28 4.10 6.05
CA ASP A 358 -2.43 5.29 6.10
C ASP A 358 -0.97 5.01 6.49
N CYS A 359 -0.74 4.16 7.50
CA CYS A 359 0.59 3.69 7.90
C CYS A 359 1.13 2.60 6.97
N GLN A 360 0.24 1.78 6.41
CA GLN A 360 0.61 0.63 5.57
C GLN A 360 1.22 1.06 4.23
N LEU A 361 0.72 2.15 3.63
CA LEU A 361 1.19 2.63 2.33
C LEU A 361 2.69 2.90 2.34
N ILE A 362 3.18 3.69 3.29
CA ILE A 362 4.60 4.05 3.37
C ILE A 362 5.48 2.84 3.75
N THR A 363 4.97 1.95 4.60
CA THR A 363 5.71 0.75 5.02
C THR A 363 5.91 -0.22 3.88
N ASN A 364 4.92 -0.39 3.01
CA ASN A 364 5.06 -1.24 1.83
C ASN A 364 6.07 -0.67 0.81
N CYS A 365 6.12 0.66 0.65
CA CYS A 365 7.17 1.29 -0.15
C CYS A 365 8.56 1.00 0.43
N PHE A 366 8.74 1.18 1.73
CA PHE A 366 9.98 0.82 2.42
C PHE A 366 10.35 -0.64 2.21
N THR A 367 9.39 -1.56 2.32
CA THR A 367 9.61 -2.99 2.13
C THR A 367 10.22 -3.29 0.76
N THR A 368 9.67 -2.74 -0.31
CA THR A 368 10.20 -2.94 -1.67
C THR A 368 11.60 -2.36 -1.82
N VAL A 369 11.82 -1.14 -1.34
CA VAL A 369 13.14 -0.49 -1.40
C VAL A 369 14.15 -1.32 -0.61
N TYR A 370 13.80 -1.73 0.61
CA TYR A 370 14.66 -2.54 1.46
C TYR A 370 15.00 -3.89 0.84
N PHE A 371 13.98 -4.59 0.32
CA PHE A 371 14.13 -5.87 -0.37
C PHE A 371 15.09 -5.76 -1.55
N ASN A 372 14.88 -4.80 -2.44
CA ASN A 372 15.72 -4.62 -3.63
C ASN A 372 17.14 -4.19 -3.31
N THR A 373 17.37 -3.53 -2.15
CA THR A 373 18.68 -3.01 -1.76
C THR A 373 19.51 -4.06 -1.00
N PHE A 374 18.90 -4.76 -0.06
CA PHE A 374 19.63 -5.57 0.92
C PHE A 374 19.37 -7.08 0.81
N ILE A 375 18.26 -7.49 0.20
CA ILE A 375 17.84 -8.89 0.19
C ILE A 375 17.95 -9.50 -1.19
N ARG A 376 17.46 -8.81 -2.20
CA ARG A 376 17.47 -9.33 -3.57
C ARG A 376 18.90 -9.61 -4.02
N SER A 377 19.19 -10.86 -4.37
CA SER A 377 20.46 -11.22 -4.97
C SER A 377 20.68 -10.38 -6.26
N ARG A 378 21.82 -9.72 -6.35
CA ARG A 378 22.20 -8.98 -7.56
C ARG A 378 22.62 -9.92 -8.69
N ILE A 379 22.93 -11.16 -8.36
CA ILE A 379 23.31 -12.17 -9.32
C ILE A 379 22.02 -12.83 -9.83
N PRO A 380 21.70 -12.70 -11.13
CA PRO A 380 20.52 -13.35 -11.68
C PRO A 380 20.65 -14.87 -11.54
N SER A 381 19.55 -15.54 -11.16
CA SER A 381 19.55 -17.00 -11.08
C SER A 381 19.74 -17.61 -12.47
N VAL A 382 20.27 -18.82 -12.53
CA VAL A 382 20.43 -19.57 -13.80
C VAL A 382 19.09 -19.64 -14.54
N ALA A 383 17.97 -19.84 -13.81
CA ALA A 383 16.64 -19.86 -14.41
C ALA A 383 16.27 -18.53 -15.08
N THR A 384 16.60 -17.39 -14.45
CA THR A 384 16.37 -16.06 -15.01
C THR A 384 17.21 -15.85 -16.29
N ILE A 385 18.48 -16.28 -16.27
CA ILE A 385 19.36 -16.21 -17.45
C ILE A 385 18.80 -17.09 -18.58
N LEU A 386 18.41 -18.32 -18.29
CA LEU A 386 17.83 -19.21 -19.29
C LEU A 386 16.53 -18.66 -19.89
N ASN A 387 15.66 -18.04 -19.08
CA ASN A 387 14.44 -17.38 -19.58
C ASN A 387 14.73 -16.21 -20.53
N LEU A 388 15.83 -15.50 -20.32
CA LEU A 388 16.29 -14.47 -21.24
C LEU A 388 16.82 -15.08 -22.53
N VAL A 389 17.63 -16.14 -22.43
CA VAL A 389 18.21 -16.86 -23.58
C VAL A 389 17.12 -17.51 -24.45
N VAL A 390 16.04 -18.00 -23.85
CA VAL A 390 14.91 -18.58 -24.62
C VAL A 390 14.28 -17.57 -25.58
N LYS A 391 14.27 -16.29 -25.23
CA LYS A 391 13.68 -15.21 -26.06
C LYS A 391 14.56 -14.78 -27.23
N LEU A 392 15.81 -15.20 -27.29
CA LEU A 392 16.76 -14.88 -28.33
C LEU A 392 16.49 -15.70 -29.61
N THR A 393 16.94 -15.18 -30.74
CA THR A 393 16.97 -15.92 -32.03
C THR A 393 17.95 -17.09 -31.97
N LEU A 394 17.90 -17.99 -32.95
CA LEU A 394 18.78 -19.14 -32.97
C LEU A 394 20.26 -18.73 -33.07
N GLU A 395 20.56 -17.72 -33.90
CA GLU A 395 21.91 -17.16 -34.05
C GLU A 395 22.43 -16.57 -32.75
N GLU A 396 21.66 -15.70 -32.09
CA GLU A 396 22.02 -15.12 -30.81
C GLU A 396 22.21 -16.16 -29.70
N LYS A 397 21.46 -17.28 -29.73
CA LYS A 397 21.67 -18.40 -28.80
C LYS A 397 22.99 -19.11 -29.02
N GLN A 398 23.43 -19.25 -30.26
CA GLN A 398 24.73 -19.82 -30.60
C GLN A 398 25.87 -18.93 -30.13
N ASP A 399 25.74 -17.62 -30.32
CA ASP A 399 26.72 -16.64 -29.85
C ASP A 399 26.88 -16.67 -28.32
N VAL A 400 25.74 -16.71 -27.58
CA VAL A 400 25.75 -16.84 -26.10
C VAL A 400 26.42 -18.17 -25.69
N LEU A 401 26.14 -19.29 -26.38
CA LEU A 401 26.76 -20.57 -26.07
C LEU A 401 28.27 -20.54 -26.28
N GLN A 402 28.74 -19.96 -27.39
CA GLN A 402 30.15 -19.80 -27.68
C GLN A 402 30.84 -18.90 -26.62
N ALA A 403 30.26 -17.77 -26.28
CA ALA A 403 30.79 -16.88 -25.25
C ALA A 403 30.92 -17.56 -23.88
N ILE A 404 29.92 -18.38 -23.49
CA ILE A 404 29.97 -19.14 -22.23
C ILE A 404 31.09 -20.20 -22.31
N GLN A 405 31.28 -20.90 -23.45
CA GLN A 405 32.35 -21.87 -23.63
C GLN A 405 33.73 -21.24 -23.52
N GLU A 406 33.93 -20.05 -24.10
CA GLU A 406 35.16 -19.27 -24.00
C GLU A 406 35.46 -18.84 -22.54
N MET A 407 34.45 -18.41 -21.79
CA MET A 407 34.59 -18.06 -20.35
C MET A 407 34.94 -19.28 -19.47
N LEU A 408 34.54 -20.49 -19.85
CA LEU A 408 34.85 -21.69 -19.07
C LEU A 408 36.26 -22.24 -19.39
N GLN A 409 36.86 -21.80 -20.49
CA GLN A 409 38.23 -22.21 -20.91
C GLN A 409 39.29 -21.20 -20.43
N SER A 410 38.89 -20.00 -20.04
CA SER A 410 39.76 -18.97 -19.48
C SER A 410 39.91 -19.11 -17.96
#